data_91eeb8ab257182c760b94bb17c318126
#
_entry.id   91eeb8ab257182c760b94bb17c318126
#
_cell.length_a   1.000
_cell.length_b   1.000
_cell.length_c   1.000
_cell.angle_alpha   90.00
_cell.angle_beta   90.00
_cell.angle_gamma   90.00
#
_symmetry.space_group_name_H-M   'P 1'
#
loop_
_entity.id
_entity.type
_entity.pdbx_description
1 polymer ?
#
loop_
_entity_poly.entity_id
_entity_poly.type
_entity_poly.pdbx_seq_one_letter_code
_entity_poly.pdbx_strand_id
1 'polypeptide(L)'
;MQMNAEVEPVVIDNRDKVRMFGILHRPQYSRKDIGIIILSPGIKSRVAPHRLYVKMGKRFCEMGFCVLRFDPRGIGDSEGEIEERMAADFYGSVQMGRFVNDTIDAMDWIEKKHGISRFILAGLCGGAITGLLAGAVDQRVHSLLGLGIPVILDSAGTDQTKYMTRGQLKDLRGS
;
A
#
# COMPACT_ATOMS: atom_id res chain seq x y z
N MET A 1 -13.15 5.19 -27.79
CA MET A 1 -12.84 6.51 -27.20
C MET A 1 -11.84 6.27 -26.06
N GLN A 2 -10.55 6.58 -26.26
CA GLN A 2 -9.57 6.49 -25.16
C GLN A 2 -9.91 7.61 -24.17
N MET A 3 -10.33 7.23 -22.96
CA MET A 3 -10.50 8.19 -21.88
C MET A 3 -9.09 8.63 -21.43
N ASN A 4 -8.75 9.89 -21.67
CA ASN A 4 -7.52 10.46 -21.19
C ASN A 4 -7.59 10.56 -19.66
N ALA A 5 -6.81 9.74 -18.97
CA ALA A 5 -6.61 9.86 -17.55
C ALA A 5 -5.52 10.91 -17.30
N GLU A 6 -5.76 11.83 -16.40
CA GLU A 6 -4.71 12.71 -15.89
C GLU A 6 -3.90 11.93 -14.85
N VAL A 7 -2.59 11.91 -15.00
CA VAL A 7 -1.67 11.20 -14.11
C VAL A 7 -0.66 12.20 -13.58
N GLU A 8 -0.68 12.44 -12.28
CA GLU A 8 0.15 13.45 -11.65
C GLU A 8 0.93 12.89 -10.44
N PRO A 9 2.18 13.31 -10.24
CA PRO A 9 2.90 13.06 -9.01
C PRO A 9 2.29 13.88 -7.87
N VAL A 10 2.19 13.28 -6.69
CA VAL A 10 1.67 13.92 -5.49
C VAL A 10 2.58 13.71 -4.30
N VAL A 11 2.56 14.67 -3.39
CA VAL A 11 3.23 14.60 -2.09
C VAL A 11 2.17 14.66 -1.01
N ILE A 12 2.27 13.75 -0.06
CA ILE A 12 1.34 13.60 1.06
C ILE A 12 2.16 13.71 2.35
N ASP A 13 1.91 14.73 3.15
CA ASP A 13 2.48 14.81 4.49
C ASP A 13 1.66 13.92 5.42
N ASN A 14 2.29 12.95 6.04
CA ASN A 14 1.61 12.14 7.05
C ASN A 14 1.54 12.89 8.39
N ARG A 15 0.88 12.32 9.40
CA ARG A 15 0.73 12.89 10.74
C ARG A 15 2.03 13.24 11.44
N ASP A 16 3.11 12.54 11.09
CA ASP A 16 4.47 12.74 11.64
C ASP A 16 5.31 13.72 10.79
N LYS A 17 4.70 14.41 9.81
CA LYS A 17 5.36 15.32 8.88
C LYS A 17 6.39 14.67 7.96
N VAL A 18 6.29 13.37 7.76
CA VAL A 18 7.10 12.64 6.78
C VAL A 18 6.43 12.74 5.41
N ARG A 19 7.18 13.15 4.39
CA ARG A 19 6.67 13.27 3.02
C ARG A 19 6.61 11.92 2.34
N MET A 20 5.40 11.51 1.98
CA MET A 20 5.14 10.32 1.19
C MET A 20 4.88 10.71 -0.26
N PHE A 21 5.48 9.97 -1.19
CA PHE A 21 5.36 10.25 -2.63
C PHE A 21 4.42 9.25 -3.29
N GLY A 22 3.54 9.79 -4.12
CA GLY A 22 2.54 9.00 -4.81
C GLY A 22 2.31 9.43 -6.26
N ILE A 23 1.51 8.65 -6.95
CA ILE A 23 0.96 8.98 -8.27
C ILE A 23 -0.55 8.89 -8.18
N LEU A 24 -1.20 10.00 -8.46
CA LEU A 24 -2.65 10.08 -8.57
C LEU A 24 -3.07 9.92 -10.02
N HIS A 25 -4.01 9.02 -10.26
CA HIS A 25 -4.69 8.87 -11.54
C HIS A 25 -6.09 9.43 -11.40
N ARG A 26 -6.40 10.49 -12.13
CA ARG A 26 -7.73 11.10 -12.15
C ARG A 26 -8.45 10.82 -13.46
N PRO A 27 -9.65 10.24 -13.44
CA PRO A 27 -10.44 10.08 -14.65
C PRO A 27 -10.96 11.44 -15.12
N GLN A 28 -11.04 11.64 -16.41
CA GLN A 28 -11.59 12.88 -16.99
C GLN A 28 -13.02 13.16 -16.52
N TYR A 29 -13.79 12.09 -16.34
CA TYR A 29 -15.14 12.14 -15.78
C TYR A 29 -15.24 11.11 -14.67
N SER A 30 -15.23 11.55 -13.43
CA SER A 30 -15.47 10.66 -12.29
C SER A 30 -16.94 10.27 -12.27
N ARG A 31 -17.21 8.98 -12.36
CA ARG A 31 -18.56 8.41 -12.19
C ARG A 31 -18.72 7.71 -10.85
N LYS A 32 -17.68 7.80 -10.02
CA LYS A 32 -17.57 7.06 -8.75
C LYS A 32 -17.28 8.01 -7.61
N ASP A 33 -18.03 7.85 -6.54
CA ASP A 33 -17.85 8.50 -5.25
C ASP A 33 -16.84 7.75 -4.36
N ILE A 34 -16.24 6.68 -4.90
CA ILE A 34 -15.30 5.79 -4.24
C ILE A 34 -13.93 5.97 -4.87
N GLY A 35 -12.91 6.22 -4.06
CA GLY A 35 -11.51 6.19 -4.48
C GLY A 35 -10.89 4.81 -4.31
N ILE A 36 -9.82 4.55 -5.06
CA ILE A 36 -9.00 3.35 -4.89
C ILE A 36 -7.62 3.77 -4.41
N ILE A 37 -7.14 3.14 -3.35
CA ILE A 37 -5.76 3.29 -2.88
C ILE A 37 -5.04 1.95 -3.08
N ILE A 38 -3.94 1.98 -3.83
CA ILE A 38 -3.12 0.79 -4.08
C ILE A 38 -1.93 0.84 -3.14
N LEU A 39 -1.86 -0.14 -2.25
CA LEU A 39 -0.94 -0.22 -1.12
C LEU A 39 0.32 -1.00 -1.48
N SER A 40 1.48 -0.45 -1.15
CA SER A 40 2.79 -1.06 -1.40
C SER A 40 2.85 -2.52 -0.91
N PRO A 41 3.44 -3.45 -1.69
CA PRO A 41 3.48 -4.87 -1.32
C PRO A 41 4.53 -5.21 -0.24
N GLY A 42 4.84 -4.30 0.64
CA GLY A 42 5.89 -4.37 1.64
C GLY A 42 7.09 -3.54 1.20
N ILE A 43 8.28 -4.15 1.07
CA ILE A 43 9.53 -3.45 0.70
C ILE A 43 9.55 -2.93 -0.75
N LYS A 44 8.63 -3.34 -1.59
CA LYS A 44 8.55 -2.90 -2.99
C LYS A 44 7.78 -1.58 -3.10
N SER A 45 8.23 -0.72 -4.01
CA SER A 45 7.58 0.58 -4.25
C SER A 45 6.19 0.46 -4.89
N ARG A 46 5.52 1.62 -5.01
CA ARG A 46 4.22 1.85 -5.68
C ARG A 46 4.12 1.38 -7.14
N VAL A 47 5.21 0.83 -7.70
CA VAL A 47 5.24 0.23 -9.04
C VAL A 47 4.85 -1.24 -9.00
N ALA A 48 5.25 -1.95 -7.95
CA ALA A 48 5.13 -3.40 -7.74
C ALA A 48 5.82 -4.25 -8.83
N PRO A 49 5.99 -5.56 -8.63
CA PRO A 49 6.59 -6.43 -9.63
C PRO A 49 5.87 -6.35 -10.98
N HIS A 50 6.63 -6.38 -12.06
CA HIS A 50 6.12 -6.34 -13.45
C HIS A 50 5.22 -5.14 -13.74
N ARG A 51 5.40 -4.02 -13.02
CA ARG A 51 4.57 -2.81 -13.11
C ARG A 51 3.07 -3.07 -12.87
N LEU A 52 2.77 -4.04 -12.02
CA LEU A 52 1.40 -4.45 -11.74
C LEU A 52 0.53 -3.26 -11.29
N TYR A 53 1.01 -2.47 -10.34
CA TYR A 53 0.24 -1.35 -9.79
C TYR A 53 0.09 -0.19 -10.79
N VAL A 54 1.03 -0.03 -11.70
CA VAL A 54 0.89 0.94 -12.81
C VAL A 54 -0.25 0.53 -13.74
N LYS A 55 -0.33 -0.77 -14.09
CA LYS A 55 -1.39 -1.33 -14.93
C LYS A 55 -2.75 -1.27 -14.23
N MET A 56 -2.80 -1.64 -12.94
CA MET A 56 -4.02 -1.56 -12.12
C MET A 56 -4.51 -0.11 -12.01
N GLY A 57 -3.62 0.84 -11.68
CA GLY A 57 -3.97 2.25 -11.57
C GLY A 57 -4.57 2.81 -12.87
N LYS A 58 -3.95 2.50 -14.01
CA LYS A 58 -4.49 2.86 -15.32
C LYS A 58 -5.86 2.24 -15.56
N ARG A 59 -6.00 0.93 -15.33
CA ARG A 59 -7.25 0.21 -15.61
C ARG A 59 -8.40 0.68 -14.72
N PHE A 60 -8.18 0.88 -13.44
CA PHE A 60 -9.21 1.38 -12.54
C PHE A 60 -9.59 2.83 -12.87
N CYS A 61 -8.63 3.65 -13.26
CA CYS A 61 -8.90 5.01 -13.71
C CYS A 61 -9.75 5.04 -14.99
N GLU A 62 -9.49 4.15 -15.94
CA GLU A 62 -10.33 3.95 -17.14
C GLU A 62 -11.76 3.52 -16.79
N MET A 63 -11.97 2.87 -15.65
CA MET A 63 -13.28 2.50 -15.13
C MET A 63 -14.00 3.65 -14.41
N GLY A 64 -13.37 4.83 -14.30
CA GLY A 64 -13.93 6.03 -13.69
C GLY A 64 -13.60 6.21 -12.20
N PHE A 65 -12.63 5.48 -11.66
CA PHE A 65 -12.17 5.67 -10.30
C PHE A 65 -11.01 6.67 -10.22
N CYS A 66 -11.02 7.50 -9.17
CA CYS A 66 -9.81 8.21 -8.74
C CYS A 66 -8.90 7.20 -8.03
N VAL A 67 -7.64 7.08 -8.46
CA VAL A 67 -6.74 6.03 -7.97
C VAL A 67 -5.43 6.63 -7.49
N LEU A 68 -5.11 6.41 -6.22
CA LEU A 68 -3.80 6.72 -5.65
C LEU A 68 -2.98 5.43 -5.50
N ARG A 69 -1.74 5.48 -5.96
CA ARG A 69 -0.69 4.51 -5.58
C ARG A 69 0.47 5.29 -5.00
N PHE A 70 0.88 4.96 -3.79
CA PHE A 70 1.90 5.72 -3.06
C PHE A 70 2.88 4.78 -2.36
N ASP A 71 4.02 5.33 -2.01
CA ASP A 71 4.99 4.68 -1.15
C ASP A 71 4.77 5.17 0.28
N PRO A 72 4.55 4.28 1.27
CA PRO A 72 4.52 4.67 2.67
C PRO A 72 5.92 5.06 3.16
N ARG A 73 6.03 5.60 4.37
CA ARG A 73 7.30 6.02 4.98
C ARG A 73 8.40 4.97 4.85
N GLY A 74 9.60 5.40 4.42
CA GLY A 74 10.77 4.54 4.26
C GLY A 74 10.74 3.63 3.04
N ILE A 75 9.70 3.69 2.20
CA ILE A 75 9.60 2.87 0.98
C ILE A 75 9.76 3.74 -0.26
N GLY A 76 10.45 3.21 -1.26
CA GLY A 76 10.59 3.83 -2.57
C GLY A 76 11.23 5.21 -2.52
N ASP A 77 10.48 6.24 -2.92
CA ASP A 77 10.96 7.63 -2.92
C ASP A 77 10.50 8.39 -1.67
N SER A 78 9.68 7.80 -0.80
CA SER A 78 9.16 8.45 0.41
C SER A 78 10.22 8.61 1.48
N GLU A 79 10.14 9.71 2.24
CA GLU A 79 11.03 9.96 3.36
C GLU A 79 10.84 8.93 4.48
N GLY A 80 11.79 8.93 5.41
CA GLY A 80 11.86 7.97 6.52
C GLY A 80 12.82 6.83 6.20
N GLU A 81 13.06 6.02 7.21
CA GLU A 81 14.03 4.92 7.14
C GLU A 81 13.36 3.59 7.50
N ILE A 82 13.93 2.51 6.99
CA ILE A 82 13.63 1.15 7.41
C ILE A 82 14.69 0.81 8.47
N GLU A 83 14.26 0.69 9.73
CA GLU A 83 15.17 0.42 10.85
C GLU A 83 15.51 -1.07 10.94
N GLU A 84 14.65 -1.92 10.42
CA GLU A 84 14.80 -3.37 10.44
C GLU A 84 15.94 -3.82 9.53
N ARG A 85 16.89 -4.55 10.10
CA ARG A 85 18.04 -5.09 9.35
C ARG A 85 17.72 -6.36 8.57
N MET A 86 16.72 -7.11 9.04
CA MET A 86 16.31 -8.36 8.41
C MET A 86 14.96 -8.23 7.75
N ALA A 87 14.80 -8.84 6.57
CA ALA A 87 13.52 -8.85 5.87
C ALA A 87 12.38 -9.47 6.70
N ALA A 88 12.70 -10.46 7.54
CA ALA A 88 11.74 -11.10 8.42
C ALA A 88 11.14 -10.11 9.43
N ASP A 89 12.00 -9.28 10.08
CA ASP A 89 11.56 -8.28 11.06
C ASP A 89 10.71 -7.20 10.38
N PHE A 90 11.13 -6.78 9.19
CA PHE A 90 10.36 -5.83 8.40
C PHE A 90 8.96 -6.37 8.05
N TYR A 91 8.86 -7.62 7.56
CA TYR A 91 7.55 -8.22 7.28
C TYR A 91 6.74 -8.47 8.55
N GLY A 92 7.38 -8.76 9.67
CA GLY A 92 6.75 -8.79 10.98
C GLY A 92 6.13 -7.44 11.36
N SER A 93 6.86 -6.33 11.17
CA SER A 93 6.34 -4.99 11.45
C SER A 93 5.17 -4.61 10.52
N VAL A 94 5.19 -5.03 9.26
CA VAL A 94 4.06 -4.84 8.32
C VAL A 94 2.82 -5.59 8.81
N GLN A 95 2.97 -6.82 9.29
CA GLN A 95 1.88 -7.61 9.87
C GLN A 95 1.31 -6.96 11.14
N MET A 96 2.13 -6.25 11.90
CA MET A 96 1.71 -5.50 13.08
C MET A 96 1.17 -4.10 12.77
N GLY A 97 0.99 -3.76 11.49
CA GLY A 97 0.30 -2.54 11.08
C GLY A 97 1.19 -1.33 10.81
N ARG A 98 2.49 -1.52 10.57
CA ARG A 98 3.46 -0.45 10.29
C ARG A 98 2.91 0.66 9.38
N PHE A 99 2.20 0.32 8.32
CA PHE A 99 1.73 1.25 7.30
C PHE A 99 0.24 1.63 7.40
N VAL A 100 -0.44 1.23 8.47
CA VAL A 100 -1.86 1.54 8.66
C VAL A 100 -2.08 3.05 8.77
N ASN A 101 -1.30 3.73 9.60
CA ASN A 101 -1.42 5.18 9.78
C ASN A 101 -1.11 5.95 8.50
N ASP A 102 -0.06 5.56 7.75
CA ASP A 102 0.26 6.18 6.46
C ASP A 102 -0.87 5.99 5.43
N THR A 103 -1.58 4.85 5.50
CA THR A 103 -2.76 4.58 4.65
C THR A 103 -3.93 5.49 5.03
N ILE A 104 -4.19 5.67 6.33
CA ILE A 104 -5.23 6.58 6.82
C ILE A 104 -4.91 8.03 6.41
N ASP A 105 -3.66 8.47 6.58
CA ASP A 105 -3.22 9.81 6.18
C ASP A 105 -3.37 10.03 4.67
N ALA A 106 -3.13 8.99 3.86
CA ALA A 106 -3.39 9.05 2.42
C ALA A 106 -4.90 9.14 2.09
N MET A 107 -5.77 8.46 2.83
CA MET A 107 -7.22 8.62 2.71
C MET A 107 -7.67 10.02 3.09
N ASP A 108 -7.16 10.57 4.21
CA ASP A 108 -7.45 11.94 4.65
C ASP A 108 -7.03 12.97 3.60
N TRP A 109 -5.88 12.76 2.97
CA TRP A 109 -5.40 13.63 1.91
C TRP A 109 -6.32 13.62 0.68
N ILE A 110 -6.78 12.42 0.24
CA ILE A 110 -7.72 12.31 -0.89
C ILE A 110 -9.06 12.94 -0.53
N GLU A 111 -9.58 12.68 0.66
CA GLU A 111 -10.85 13.26 1.11
C GLU A 111 -10.77 14.78 1.12
N LYS A 112 -9.73 15.35 1.71
CA LYS A 112 -9.53 16.81 1.79
C LYS A 112 -9.35 17.46 0.41
N LYS A 113 -8.66 16.81 -0.51
CA LYS A 113 -8.31 17.39 -1.82
C LYS A 113 -9.36 17.14 -2.91
N HIS A 114 -10.07 16.02 -2.83
CA HIS A 114 -10.94 15.54 -3.90
C HIS A 114 -12.37 15.23 -3.43
N GLY A 115 -12.67 15.37 -2.14
CA GLY A 115 -14.01 15.13 -1.58
C GLY A 115 -14.45 13.67 -1.61
N ILE A 116 -13.52 12.72 -1.71
CA ILE A 116 -13.80 11.29 -1.76
C ILE A 116 -13.58 10.71 -0.37
N SER A 117 -14.66 10.22 0.25
CA SER A 117 -14.66 9.68 1.63
C SER A 117 -14.98 8.19 1.73
N ARG A 118 -15.03 7.48 0.60
CA ARG A 118 -15.20 6.02 0.54
C ARG A 118 -14.08 5.41 -0.27
N PHE A 119 -13.49 4.32 0.23
CA PHE A 119 -12.29 3.76 -0.39
C PHE A 119 -12.39 2.26 -0.62
N ILE A 120 -11.80 1.83 -1.71
CA ILE A 120 -11.39 0.44 -1.95
C ILE A 120 -9.88 0.42 -1.75
N LEU A 121 -9.41 -0.38 -0.83
CA LEU A 121 -7.98 -0.63 -0.69
C LEU A 121 -7.59 -1.83 -1.56
N ALA A 122 -6.50 -1.70 -2.32
CA ALA A 122 -6.00 -2.79 -3.15
C ALA A 122 -4.54 -3.05 -2.81
N GLY A 123 -4.15 -4.30 -2.65
CA GLY A 123 -2.77 -4.61 -2.29
C GLY A 123 -2.37 -6.06 -2.56
N LEU A 124 -1.08 -6.24 -2.81
CA LEU A 124 -0.43 -7.54 -2.97
C LEU A 124 0.38 -7.84 -1.69
N CYS A 125 0.29 -9.06 -1.16
CA CYS A 125 1.10 -9.53 -0.04
C CYS A 125 1.00 -8.58 1.18
N GLY A 126 2.07 -7.92 1.59
CA GLY A 126 2.10 -6.94 2.70
C GLY A 126 1.11 -5.79 2.52
N GLY A 127 0.88 -5.33 1.28
CA GLY A 127 -0.15 -4.33 0.99
C GLY A 127 -1.57 -4.83 1.25
N ALA A 128 -1.83 -6.11 1.01
CA ALA A 128 -3.12 -6.72 1.32
C ALA A 128 -3.34 -6.82 2.84
N ILE A 129 -2.29 -7.14 3.61
CA ILE A 129 -2.34 -7.14 5.09
C ILE A 129 -2.60 -5.72 5.60
N THR A 130 -1.85 -4.73 5.12
CA THR A 130 -2.05 -3.32 5.47
C THR A 130 -3.49 -2.88 5.21
N GLY A 131 -4.05 -3.26 4.04
CA GLY A 131 -5.43 -2.95 3.69
C GLY A 131 -6.45 -3.61 4.61
N LEU A 132 -6.22 -4.86 5.02
CA LEU A 132 -7.07 -5.58 5.98
C LEU A 132 -7.06 -4.88 7.35
N LEU A 133 -5.88 -4.53 7.85
CA LEU A 133 -5.73 -3.87 9.14
C LEU A 133 -6.29 -2.44 9.12
N ALA A 134 -6.07 -1.68 8.05
CA ALA A 134 -6.66 -0.34 7.89
C ALA A 134 -8.19 -0.41 7.82
N GLY A 135 -8.74 -1.40 7.11
CA GLY A 135 -10.18 -1.61 7.03
C GLY A 135 -10.82 -2.04 8.36
N ALA A 136 -10.06 -2.61 9.28
CA ALA A 136 -10.53 -2.96 10.62
C ALA A 136 -10.68 -1.73 11.53
N VAL A 137 -9.99 -0.62 11.24
CA VAL A 137 -9.94 0.57 12.11
C VAL A 137 -10.55 1.82 11.48
N ASP A 138 -10.80 1.85 10.17
CA ASP A 138 -11.37 3.01 9.47
C ASP A 138 -12.59 2.62 8.62
N GLN A 139 -13.75 3.15 9.00
CA GLN A 139 -15.05 2.82 8.38
C GLN A 139 -15.20 3.36 6.94
N ARG A 140 -14.31 4.25 6.49
CA ARG A 140 -14.30 4.73 5.09
C ARG A 140 -13.82 3.64 4.12
N VAL A 141 -13.19 2.60 4.63
CA VAL A 141 -12.79 1.43 3.81
C VAL A 141 -14.01 0.58 3.52
N HIS A 142 -14.50 0.69 2.29
CA HIS A 142 -15.69 -0.03 1.83
C HIS A 142 -15.39 -1.48 1.40
N SER A 143 -14.22 -1.71 0.80
CA SER A 143 -13.84 -3.02 0.28
C SER A 143 -12.32 -3.18 0.23
N LEU A 144 -11.86 -4.43 0.23
CA LEU A 144 -10.47 -4.81 0.04
C LEU A 144 -10.33 -5.72 -1.18
N LEU A 145 -9.41 -5.37 -2.08
CA LEU A 145 -8.89 -6.24 -3.13
C LEU A 145 -7.51 -6.76 -2.70
N GLY A 146 -7.49 -7.86 -1.98
CA GLY A 146 -6.27 -8.51 -1.51
C GLY A 146 -5.76 -9.55 -2.48
N LEU A 147 -4.50 -9.43 -2.90
CA LEU A 147 -3.82 -10.38 -3.77
C LEU A 147 -2.73 -11.08 -2.97
N GLY A 148 -2.75 -12.44 -2.94
CA GLY A 148 -1.72 -13.23 -2.26
C GLY A 148 -1.58 -12.88 -0.77
N ILE A 149 -2.69 -12.73 -0.06
CA ILE A 149 -2.69 -12.50 1.38
C ILE A 149 -2.16 -13.74 2.08
N PRO A 150 -1.13 -13.64 2.95
CA PRO A 150 -0.74 -14.75 3.80
C PRO A 150 -1.91 -15.16 4.70
N VAL A 151 -2.23 -16.44 4.73
CA VAL A 151 -3.35 -16.98 5.54
C VAL A 151 -3.01 -16.99 7.02
N ILE A 152 -1.72 -17.06 7.34
CA ILE A 152 -1.23 -17.07 8.72
C ILE A 152 -0.60 -15.72 9.01
N LEU A 153 -1.17 -15.00 9.96
CA LEU A 153 -0.58 -13.79 10.55
C LEU A 153 0.22 -14.22 11.76
N ASP A 154 1.53 -14.06 11.70
CA ASP A 154 2.39 -14.37 12.83
C ASP A 154 2.18 -13.35 13.96
N SER A 155 2.05 -13.82 15.18
CA SER A 155 2.08 -12.96 16.36
C SER A 155 3.53 -12.60 16.70
N ALA A 156 3.72 -11.47 17.38
CA ALA A 156 5.03 -11.11 17.92
C ALA A 156 5.58 -12.28 18.79
N GLY A 157 6.75 -12.79 18.42
CA GLY A 157 7.36 -13.95 19.08
C GLY A 157 7.21 -15.29 18.36
N THR A 158 6.54 -15.32 17.20
CA THR A 158 6.48 -16.54 16.39
C THR A 158 7.86 -16.82 15.77
N ASP A 159 8.32 -18.05 15.89
CA ASP A 159 9.57 -18.49 15.24
C ASP A 159 9.41 -18.47 13.71
N GLN A 160 9.86 -17.40 13.10
CA GLN A 160 9.77 -17.17 11.66
C GLN A 160 10.63 -18.16 10.84
N THR A 161 11.57 -18.88 11.47
CA THR A 161 12.40 -19.87 10.77
C THR A 161 11.56 -21.02 10.21
N LYS A 162 10.36 -21.26 10.78
CA LYS A 162 9.42 -22.29 10.29
C LYS A 162 8.89 -22.05 8.90
N TYR A 163 8.90 -20.78 8.44
CA TYR A 163 8.35 -20.37 7.14
C TYR A 163 9.42 -20.01 6.12
N MET A 164 10.68 -20.13 6.50
CA MET A 164 11.82 -19.84 5.62
C MET A 164 12.13 -21.00 4.69
N THR A 165 12.50 -20.68 3.46
CA THR A 165 13.05 -21.66 2.55
C THR A 165 14.41 -22.14 3.03
N ARG A 166 14.85 -23.33 2.59
CA ARG A 166 16.19 -23.85 2.93
C ARG A 166 17.33 -22.91 2.56
N GLY A 167 17.17 -22.09 1.50
CA GLY A 167 18.13 -21.05 1.09
C GLY A 167 18.22 -19.93 2.13
N GLN A 168 17.08 -19.36 2.50
CA GLN A 168 16.98 -18.30 3.50
C GLN A 168 17.53 -18.73 4.88
N LEU A 169 17.30 -19.99 5.28
CA LEU A 169 17.86 -20.56 6.51
C LEU A 169 19.38 -20.73 6.45
N LYS A 170 19.97 -21.01 5.27
CA LYS A 170 21.41 -21.06 5.10
C LYS A 170 22.07 -19.70 5.20
N ASP A 171 21.44 -18.68 4.62
CA ASP A 171 21.94 -17.29 4.67
C ASP A 171 21.96 -16.74 6.11
N LEU A 172 20.98 -17.10 6.94
CA LEU A 172 20.96 -16.78 8.37
C LEU A 172 22.04 -17.46 9.22
N ARG A 173 22.50 -18.66 8.80
CA ARG A 173 23.52 -19.42 9.53
C ARG A 173 24.94 -19.10 9.09
N GLY A 174 25.11 -18.37 7.98
CA GLY A 174 26.40 -18.00 7.38
C GLY A 174 26.86 -16.58 7.69
N SER A 175 26.08 -15.82 8.43
CA SER A 175 26.41 -14.51 8.99
C SER A 175 26.61 -14.61 10.51
#